data_38b6e5b6792a17dafa852c10d68ac59c
#
_entry.id   38b6e5b6792a17dafa852c10d68ac59c
#
_cell.length_a   1.000
_cell.length_b   1.000
_cell.length_c   1.000
_cell.angle_alpha   90.00
_cell.angle_beta   90.00
_cell.angle_gamma   90.00
#
_symmetry.space_group_name_H-M   'P 1'
#
loop_
_entity.id
_entity.type
_entity.pdbx_description
1 polymer ?
#
loop_
_entity_poly.entity_id
_entity_poly.type
_entity_poly.pdbx_seq_one_letter_code
_entity_poly.pdbx_strand_id
1 'polypeptide(L)'
;MNQRLENEKVSSLLFSLALPSILAQLATLIYNMVDRIYIGRLPDGGLSIAGIGLCTSIITIITAFSNLFGRGSAPLASIKLGEKNPKEAERILGNAFSSLILTSLIIMFCLFVWGDKILILFGASQKTLPYALSYLRIYAVGTVFIQLTVGLNYFINTQGYAKFGMMTLLIGGILNIILDPIFIYVLHMNVAGAALATIISQFVSCIWVLSFLFGKKTIIKIRKEYLLFDKNIMKKILGLGFTPFFMSSTEVILQVAFNRQLLLYGGDLSVSAMTILLSMSQILSLPMEGIAQGAQPIISYNFGAKKYNRVKETIKITIKVALTYSIIGVLLMEAFPQVFVSLFANNTQLIQLSYQLLRIYIFGFIIMGAFSTFQQTYNALGCGKNAFFFAFFRKIILLIPLIYLLPFILPSYGVYAVVLAEPISDLMTTILNGIYFKHFVKKTLA
;
A
#
# COMPACT_ATOMS: atom_id res chain seq x y z
N MET A 1 10.85 -22.93 -12.11
CA MET A 1 9.80 -22.04 -11.63
C MET A 1 9.05 -21.32 -12.72
N ASN A 2 9.69 -20.85 -13.79
CA ASN A 2 9.00 -20.27 -14.94
C ASN A 2 7.93 -21.20 -15.55
N GLN A 3 8.16 -22.52 -15.55
CA GLN A 3 7.19 -23.53 -16.00
C GLN A 3 5.92 -23.52 -15.16
N ARG A 4 6.00 -23.15 -13.89
CA ARG A 4 4.86 -23.05 -12.98
C ARG A 4 3.92 -21.90 -13.39
N LEU A 5 4.48 -20.69 -13.61
CA LEU A 5 3.71 -19.52 -14.09
C LEU A 5 3.09 -19.77 -15.47
N GLU A 6 3.74 -20.62 -16.27
CA GLU A 6 3.39 -20.89 -17.65
C GLU A 6 2.34 -22.00 -17.81
N ASN A 7 2.36 -23.04 -16.94
CA ASN A 7 1.64 -24.29 -17.20
C ASN A 7 0.67 -24.71 -16.08
N GLU A 8 0.87 -24.24 -14.83
CA GLU A 8 -0.02 -24.61 -13.69
C GLU A 8 -1.42 -24.02 -13.90
N LYS A 9 -2.47 -24.71 -13.43
CA LYS A 9 -3.86 -24.23 -13.49
C LYS A 9 -3.96 -22.84 -12.85
N VAL A 10 -4.55 -21.88 -13.58
CA VAL A 10 -4.57 -20.45 -13.18
C VAL A 10 -5.20 -20.26 -11.80
N SER A 11 -6.29 -20.94 -11.48
CA SER A 11 -6.97 -20.81 -10.17
C SER A 11 -6.11 -21.28 -9.01
N SER A 12 -5.42 -22.42 -9.15
CA SER A 12 -4.47 -22.94 -8.13
C SER A 12 -3.27 -22.01 -7.96
N LEU A 13 -2.72 -21.56 -9.09
CA LEU A 13 -1.58 -20.67 -9.10
C LEU A 13 -1.90 -19.31 -8.47
N LEU A 14 -3.06 -18.72 -8.82
CA LEU A 14 -3.54 -17.48 -8.22
C LEU A 14 -3.68 -17.61 -6.71
N PHE A 15 -4.33 -18.68 -6.23
CA PHE A 15 -4.47 -18.91 -4.79
C PHE A 15 -3.11 -19.05 -4.11
N SER A 16 -2.17 -19.80 -4.70
CA SER A 16 -0.83 -20.02 -4.14
C SER A 16 0.03 -18.77 -4.05
N LEU A 17 -0.25 -17.74 -4.87
CA LEU A 17 0.45 -16.44 -4.87
C LEU A 17 -0.32 -15.37 -4.07
N ALA A 18 -1.65 -15.37 -4.15
CA ALA A 18 -2.49 -14.38 -3.47
C ALA A 18 -2.54 -14.62 -1.95
N LEU A 19 -2.71 -15.88 -1.50
CA LEU A 19 -2.82 -16.18 -0.07
C LEU A 19 -1.60 -15.70 0.74
N PRO A 20 -0.34 -15.98 0.35
CA PRO A 20 0.81 -15.41 1.03
C PRO A 20 0.83 -13.88 1.02
N SER A 21 0.41 -13.25 -0.08
CA SER A 21 0.35 -11.79 -0.18
C SER A 21 -0.70 -11.19 0.77
N ILE A 22 -1.87 -11.83 0.90
CA ILE A 22 -2.92 -11.44 1.86
C ILE A 22 -2.40 -11.57 3.29
N LEU A 23 -1.82 -12.72 3.64
CA LEU A 23 -1.28 -12.96 4.99
C LEU A 23 -0.18 -11.96 5.35
N ALA A 24 0.66 -11.60 4.39
CA ALA A 24 1.70 -10.60 4.58
C ALA A 24 1.11 -9.21 4.90
N GLN A 25 0.04 -8.80 4.19
CA GLN A 25 -0.64 -7.52 4.43
C GLN A 25 -1.33 -7.49 5.81
N LEU A 26 -2.02 -8.57 6.16
CA LEU A 26 -2.65 -8.70 7.48
C LEU A 26 -1.63 -8.69 8.62
N ALA A 27 -0.49 -9.38 8.46
CA ALA A 27 0.59 -9.35 9.44
C ALA A 27 1.14 -7.93 9.62
N THR A 28 1.28 -7.17 8.52
CA THR A 28 1.71 -5.77 8.56
C THR A 28 0.73 -4.90 9.35
N LEU A 29 -0.58 -5.10 9.16
CA LEU A 29 -1.60 -4.40 9.94
C LEU A 29 -1.46 -4.71 11.44
N ILE A 30 -1.32 -5.99 11.78
CA ILE A 30 -1.23 -6.44 13.18
C ILE A 30 0.00 -5.85 13.87
N TYR A 31 1.19 -5.93 13.27
CA TYR A 31 2.38 -5.40 13.92
C TYR A 31 2.31 -3.88 14.10
N ASN A 32 1.77 -3.13 13.14
CA ASN A 32 1.56 -1.69 13.27
C ASN A 32 0.59 -1.34 14.43
N MET A 33 -0.43 -2.18 14.66
CA MET A 33 -1.33 -2.01 15.81
C MET A 33 -0.62 -2.28 17.13
N VAL A 34 0.18 -3.34 17.21
CA VAL A 34 0.92 -3.73 18.41
C VAL A 34 1.95 -2.67 18.80
N ASP A 35 2.70 -2.14 17.82
CA ASP A 35 3.66 -1.05 18.03
C ASP A 35 2.98 0.18 18.66
N ARG A 36 1.82 0.60 18.12
CA ARG A 36 1.04 1.72 18.69
C ARG A 36 0.55 1.44 20.11
N ILE A 37 0.19 0.19 20.43
CA ILE A 37 -0.23 -0.20 21.79
C ILE A 37 0.93 -0.07 22.76
N TYR A 38 2.14 -0.50 22.39
CA TYR A 38 3.32 -0.37 23.24
C TYR A 38 3.65 1.10 23.51
N ILE A 39 3.67 1.93 22.46
CA ILE A 39 3.96 3.37 22.60
C ILE A 39 2.89 4.09 23.45
N GLY A 40 1.63 3.72 23.28
CA GLY A 40 0.52 4.31 24.04
C GLY A 40 0.56 4.05 25.54
N ARG A 41 1.29 3.02 25.98
CA ARG A 41 1.47 2.68 27.39
C ARG A 41 2.64 3.37 28.05
N LEU A 42 3.38 4.23 27.33
CA LEU A 42 4.42 5.07 27.93
C LEU A 42 3.81 6.11 28.89
N PRO A 43 4.56 6.62 29.89
CA PRO A 43 4.10 7.68 30.79
C PRO A 43 3.55 8.90 30.05
N ASP A 44 4.25 9.33 28.98
CA ASP A 44 3.82 10.41 28.07
C ASP A 44 3.17 9.86 26.79
N GLY A 45 2.44 8.75 26.88
CA GLY A 45 1.92 7.99 25.75
C GLY A 45 1.09 8.82 24.76
N GLY A 46 0.31 9.78 25.25
CA GLY A 46 -0.46 10.68 24.40
C GLY A 46 0.41 11.58 23.51
N LEU A 47 1.48 12.18 24.07
CA LEU A 47 2.43 13.01 23.32
C LEU A 47 3.30 12.16 22.39
N SER A 48 3.68 10.98 22.84
CA SER A 48 4.46 10.00 22.07
C SER A 48 3.69 9.53 20.83
N ILE A 49 2.42 9.12 20.99
CA ILE A 49 1.54 8.73 19.87
C ILE A 49 1.33 9.89 18.90
N ALA A 50 1.08 11.10 19.42
CA ALA A 50 0.93 12.29 18.57
C ALA A 50 2.20 12.59 17.78
N GLY A 51 3.38 12.50 18.41
CA GLY A 51 4.66 12.67 17.74
C GLY A 51 4.91 11.64 16.64
N ILE A 52 4.66 10.36 16.90
CA ILE A 52 4.81 9.28 15.90
C ILE A 52 3.75 9.41 14.81
N GLY A 53 2.54 9.86 15.15
CA GLY A 53 1.50 10.14 14.16
C GLY A 53 1.96 11.12 13.07
N LEU A 54 2.73 12.15 13.45
CA LEU A 54 3.36 13.07 12.49
C LEU A 54 4.43 12.37 11.63
N CYS A 55 5.23 11.49 12.22
CA CYS A 55 6.22 10.70 11.50
C CYS A 55 5.55 9.74 10.50
N THR A 56 4.34 9.26 10.74
CA THR A 56 3.60 8.35 9.84
C THR A 56 3.44 8.94 8.44
N SER A 57 3.19 10.25 8.31
CA SER A 57 3.12 10.91 7.01
C SER A 57 4.45 10.87 6.25
N ILE A 58 5.57 11.05 6.96
CA ILE A 58 6.92 10.96 6.38
C ILE A 58 7.24 9.51 5.98
N ILE A 59 6.87 8.54 6.83
CA ILE A 59 7.01 7.10 6.56
C ILE A 59 6.22 6.71 5.30
N THR A 60 5.02 7.26 5.13
CA THR A 60 4.20 7.04 3.93
C THR A 60 4.91 7.55 2.67
N ILE A 61 5.57 8.71 2.73
CA ILE A 61 6.36 9.24 1.62
C ILE A 61 7.57 8.33 1.31
N ILE A 62 8.29 7.87 2.34
CA ILE A 62 9.41 6.92 2.17
C ILE A 62 8.93 5.65 1.44
N THR A 63 7.80 5.10 1.89
CA THR A 63 7.19 3.91 1.29
C THR A 63 6.68 4.18 -0.12
N ALA A 64 6.19 5.39 -0.42
CA ALA A 64 5.78 5.78 -1.76
C ALA A 64 6.95 5.72 -2.76
N PHE A 65 8.17 6.13 -2.36
CA PHE A 65 9.37 5.97 -3.18
C PHE A 65 9.75 4.50 -3.37
N SER A 66 9.61 3.66 -2.34
CA SER A 66 9.80 2.21 -2.48
C SER A 66 8.83 1.60 -3.51
N ASN A 67 7.58 2.04 -3.49
CA ASN A 67 6.55 1.64 -4.44
C ASN A 67 6.81 2.18 -5.86
N LEU A 68 7.34 3.42 -5.98
CA LEU A 68 7.72 4.01 -7.27
C LEU A 68 8.67 3.09 -8.04
N PHE A 69 9.72 2.64 -7.38
CA PHE A 69 10.74 1.80 -8.02
C PHE A 69 10.39 0.31 -7.96
N GLY A 70 9.84 -0.20 -6.87
CA GLY A 70 9.48 -1.61 -6.71
C GLY A 70 8.29 -2.02 -7.58
N ARG A 71 7.13 -1.40 -7.40
CA ARG A 71 5.92 -1.68 -8.20
C ARG A 71 6.06 -1.20 -9.65
N GLY A 72 6.91 -0.20 -9.92
CA GLY A 72 7.17 0.27 -11.27
C GLY A 72 8.04 -0.68 -12.10
N SER A 73 8.96 -1.39 -11.47
CA SER A 73 9.92 -2.27 -12.16
C SER A 73 9.50 -3.74 -12.18
N ALA A 74 8.84 -4.25 -11.15
CA ALA A 74 8.49 -5.66 -11.02
C ALA A 74 7.66 -6.22 -12.21
N PRO A 75 6.61 -5.53 -12.72
CA PRO A 75 5.88 -5.97 -13.90
C PRO A 75 6.77 -6.04 -15.15
N LEU A 76 7.66 -5.04 -15.33
CA LEU A 76 8.58 -5.00 -16.48
C LEU A 76 9.55 -6.19 -16.47
N ALA A 77 10.11 -6.51 -15.29
CA ALA A 77 10.98 -7.65 -15.12
C ALA A 77 10.23 -8.97 -15.39
N SER A 78 8.97 -9.09 -14.94
CA SER A 78 8.13 -10.26 -15.19
C SER A 78 7.83 -10.47 -16.68
N ILE A 79 7.51 -9.40 -17.41
CA ILE A 79 7.32 -9.42 -18.88
C ILE A 79 8.60 -9.92 -19.55
N LYS A 80 9.78 -9.40 -19.15
CA LYS A 80 11.06 -9.83 -19.74
C LYS A 80 11.40 -11.29 -19.44
N LEU A 81 11.01 -11.78 -18.26
CA LEU A 81 11.11 -13.21 -17.94
C LEU A 81 10.19 -14.06 -18.85
N GLY A 82 8.98 -13.58 -19.13
CA GLY A 82 8.06 -14.22 -20.08
C GLY A 82 8.60 -14.24 -21.52
N GLU A 83 9.29 -13.17 -21.94
CA GLU A 83 10.00 -13.06 -23.21
C GLU A 83 11.27 -13.95 -23.29
N LYS A 84 11.56 -14.72 -22.22
CA LYS A 84 12.78 -15.53 -22.07
C LYS A 84 14.07 -14.70 -22.14
N ASN A 85 14.02 -13.45 -21.70
CA ASN A 85 15.15 -12.52 -21.64
C ASN A 85 15.52 -12.16 -20.18
N PRO A 86 16.16 -13.08 -19.43
CA PRO A 86 16.53 -12.84 -18.03
C PRO A 86 17.57 -11.73 -17.87
N LYS A 87 18.44 -11.51 -18.86
CA LYS A 87 19.45 -10.43 -18.81
C LYS A 87 18.79 -9.04 -18.73
N GLU A 88 17.76 -8.80 -19.53
CA GLU A 88 17.03 -7.53 -19.48
C GLU A 88 16.23 -7.38 -18.18
N ALA A 89 15.70 -8.48 -17.63
CA ALA A 89 15.07 -8.48 -16.30
C ALA A 89 16.07 -8.16 -15.20
N GLU A 90 17.32 -8.65 -15.27
CA GLU A 90 18.40 -8.30 -14.35
C GLU A 90 18.82 -6.82 -14.49
N ARG A 91 18.83 -6.25 -15.69
CA ARG A 91 19.07 -4.81 -15.91
C ARG A 91 18.00 -3.96 -15.25
N ILE A 92 16.73 -4.35 -15.35
CA ILE A 92 15.61 -3.67 -14.69
C ILE A 92 15.77 -3.75 -13.16
N LEU A 93 16.11 -4.93 -12.61
CA LEU A 93 16.40 -5.11 -11.21
C LEU A 93 17.56 -4.24 -10.72
N GLY A 94 18.68 -4.18 -11.46
CA GLY A 94 19.84 -3.36 -11.14
C GLY A 94 19.52 -1.87 -11.11
N ASN A 95 18.77 -1.37 -12.10
CA ASN A 95 18.30 0.02 -12.13
C ASN A 95 17.37 0.36 -10.95
N ALA A 96 16.45 -0.55 -10.60
CA ALA A 96 15.56 -0.38 -9.46
C ALA A 96 16.35 -0.37 -8.14
N PHE A 97 17.31 -1.29 -7.96
CA PHE A 97 18.19 -1.36 -6.79
C PHE A 97 18.96 -0.06 -6.59
N SER A 98 19.62 0.43 -7.63
CA SER A 98 20.38 1.69 -7.58
C SER A 98 19.48 2.90 -7.28
N SER A 99 18.27 2.92 -7.84
CA SER A 99 17.29 3.98 -7.57
C SER A 99 16.80 3.97 -6.13
N LEU A 100 16.54 2.79 -5.55
CA LEU A 100 16.15 2.64 -4.15
C LEU A 100 17.27 3.11 -3.21
N ILE A 101 18.52 2.76 -3.49
CA ILE A 101 19.67 3.25 -2.70
C ILE A 101 19.80 4.77 -2.84
N LEU A 102 19.82 5.29 -4.05
CA LEU A 102 20.00 6.73 -4.27
C LEU A 102 18.92 7.55 -3.58
N THR A 103 17.65 7.18 -3.76
CA THR A 103 16.54 7.91 -3.15
C THR A 103 16.50 7.75 -1.64
N SER A 104 16.88 6.58 -1.10
CA SER A 104 16.97 6.41 0.36
C SER A 104 18.06 7.29 0.97
N LEU A 105 19.22 7.43 0.32
CA LEU A 105 20.30 8.31 0.77
C LEU A 105 19.89 9.78 0.69
N ILE A 106 19.21 10.19 -0.38
CA ILE A 106 18.69 11.56 -0.52
C ILE A 106 17.68 11.86 0.60
N ILE A 107 16.71 10.96 0.81
CA ILE A 107 15.69 11.15 1.85
C ILE A 107 16.34 11.16 3.23
N MET A 108 17.26 10.23 3.51
CA MET A 108 18.03 10.21 4.76
C MET A 108 18.72 11.53 5.01
N PHE A 109 19.44 12.05 4.02
CA PHE A 109 20.10 13.35 4.10
C PHE A 109 19.10 14.49 4.37
N CYS A 110 17.98 14.55 3.64
CA CYS A 110 16.94 15.56 3.85
C CYS A 110 16.36 15.50 5.27
N LEU A 111 16.12 14.31 5.80
CA LEU A 111 15.59 14.12 7.15
C LEU A 111 16.59 14.49 8.24
N PHE A 112 17.89 14.30 8.02
CA PHE A 112 18.91 14.75 8.96
C PHE A 112 19.08 16.26 8.98
N VAL A 113 19.02 16.91 7.80
CA VAL A 113 19.27 18.37 7.68
C VAL A 113 18.02 19.18 8.01
N TRP A 114 16.84 18.72 7.57
CA TRP A 114 15.59 19.49 7.67
C TRP A 114 14.49 18.77 8.46
N GLY A 115 14.79 17.70 9.20
CA GLY A 115 13.79 16.90 9.88
C GLY A 115 12.93 17.68 10.87
N ASP A 116 13.51 18.63 11.60
CA ASP A 116 12.79 19.54 12.50
C ASP A 116 11.79 20.43 11.74
N LYS A 117 12.23 21.06 10.64
CA LYS A 117 11.40 21.93 9.80
C LYS A 117 10.29 21.14 9.12
N ILE A 118 10.60 19.93 8.63
CA ILE A 118 9.62 19.04 8.02
C ILE A 118 8.56 18.66 9.05
N LEU A 119 8.92 18.27 10.26
CA LEU A 119 7.97 17.95 11.32
C LEU A 119 7.09 19.14 11.70
N ILE A 120 7.65 20.34 11.80
CA ILE A 120 6.88 21.56 12.06
C ILE A 120 5.89 21.83 10.91
N LEU A 121 6.31 21.65 9.65
CA LEU A 121 5.44 21.80 8.49
C LEU A 121 4.26 20.79 8.53
N PHE A 122 4.49 19.59 9.06
CA PHE A 122 3.46 18.57 9.28
C PHE A 122 2.62 18.78 10.55
N GLY A 123 2.85 19.88 11.30
CA GLY A 123 2.03 20.28 12.43
C GLY A 123 2.59 19.89 13.80
N ALA A 124 3.89 19.63 13.91
CA ALA A 124 4.52 19.38 15.21
C ALA A 124 4.45 20.62 16.11
N SER A 125 3.89 20.45 17.32
CA SER A 125 3.92 21.47 18.37
C SER A 125 5.25 21.42 19.14
N GLN A 126 5.55 22.47 19.93
CA GLN A 126 6.72 22.46 20.81
C GLN A 126 6.75 21.26 21.77
N LYS A 127 5.59 20.72 22.15
CA LYS A 127 5.48 19.56 23.05
C LYS A 127 5.69 18.22 22.33
N THR A 128 5.21 18.08 21.08
CA THR A 128 5.31 16.82 20.32
C THR A 128 6.61 16.70 19.52
N LEU A 129 7.25 17.83 19.17
CA LEU A 129 8.47 17.87 18.35
C LEU A 129 9.63 17.03 18.92
N PRO A 130 9.95 17.05 20.23
CA PRO A 130 11.06 16.25 20.76
C PRO A 130 10.85 14.75 20.56
N TYR A 131 9.62 14.25 20.78
CA TYR A 131 9.26 12.84 20.58
C TYR A 131 9.34 12.45 19.10
N ALA A 132 8.74 13.28 18.23
CA ALA A 132 8.78 13.07 16.79
C ALA A 132 10.20 13.08 16.22
N LEU A 133 11.05 14.03 16.66
CA LEU A 133 12.42 14.18 16.18
C LEU A 133 13.30 13.03 16.66
N SER A 134 13.14 12.58 17.91
CA SER A 134 13.85 11.41 18.45
C SER A 134 13.54 10.14 17.63
N TYR A 135 12.28 9.91 17.29
CA TYR A 135 11.88 8.82 16.42
C TYR A 135 12.45 8.97 15.00
N LEU A 136 12.24 10.16 14.39
CA LEU A 136 12.57 10.41 13.00
C LEU A 136 14.05 10.30 12.69
N ARG A 137 14.94 10.78 13.58
CA ARG A 137 16.39 10.70 13.39
C ARG A 137 16.88 9.26 13.31
N ILE A 138 16.38 8.40 14.19
CA ILE A 138 16.70 6.98 14.18
C ILE A 138 16.10 6.34 12.91
N TYR A 139 14.83 6.61 12.62
CA TYR A 139 14.12 6.07 11.45
C TYR A 139 14.78 6.47 10.12
N ALA A 140 15.38 7.69 10.05
CA ALA A 140 16.09 8.17 8.87
C ALA A 140 17.26 7.25 8.48
N VAL A 141 18.02 6.73 9.44
CA VAL A 141 19.10 5.73 9.18
C VAL A 141 18.52 4.46 8.56
N GLY A 142 17.34 4.03 9.02
CA GLY A 142 16.66 2.84 8.54
C GLY A 142 16.03 2.97 7.16
N THR A 143 15.94 4.18 6.61
CA THR A 143 15.28 4.42 5.31
C THR A 143 15.84 3.54 4.19
N VAL A 144 17.16 3.30 4.18
CA VAL A 144 17.82 2.41 3.20
C VAL A 144 17.28 0.98 3.31
N PHE A 145 17.20 0.44 4.53
CA PHE A 145 16.73 -0.92 4.74
C PHE A 145 15.26 -1.07 4.39
N ILE A 146 14.43 -0.08 4.75
CA ILE A 146 13.00 -0.06 4.44
C ILE A 146 12.78 -0.03 2.93
N GLN A 147 13.45 0.88 2.22
CA GLN A 147 13.29 1.00 0.77
C GLN A 147 13.75 -0.26 0.04
N LEU A 148 14.87 -0.84 0.42
CA LEU A 148 15.36 -2.09 -0.16
C LEU A 148 14.43 -3.25 0.16
N THR A 149 13.99 -3.40 1.42
CA THR A 149 13.08 -4.47 1.82
C THR A 149 11.78 -4.41 1.02
N VAL A 150 11.09 -3.27 1.03
CA VAL A 150 9.80 -3.12 0.37
C VAL A 150 9.95 -3.17 -1.16
N GLY A 151 10.88 -2.41 -1.72
CA GLY A 151 11.05 -2.29 -3.17
C GLY A 151 11.51 -3.57 -3.84
N LEU A 152 12.48 -4.28 -3.23
CA LEU A 152 13.02 -5.51 -3.81
C LEU A 152 12.13 -6.74 -3.56
N ASN A 153 11.28 -6.73 -2.54
CA ASN A 153 10.35 -7.82 -2.28
C ASN A 153 9.38 -8.06 -3.45
N TYR A 154 9.05 -7.02 -4.22
CA TYR A 154 8.25 -7.16 -5.43
C TYR A 154 8.92 -8.04 -6.49
N PHE A 155 10.25 -8.03 -6.59
CA PHE A 155 11.00 -8.90 -7.50
C PHE A 155 11.01 -10.36 -7.09
N ILE A 156 10.91 -10.64 -5.78
CA ILE A 156 10.75 -12.00 -5.26
C ILE A 156 9.38 -12.56 -5.69
N ASN A 157 8.32 -11.75 -5.48
CA ASN A 157 6.96 -12.10 -5.87
C ASN A 157 6.82 -12.27 -7.39
N THR A 158 7.46 -11.41 -8.18
CA THR A 158 7.49 -11.46 -9.66
C THR A 158 8.05 -12.78 -10.20
N GLN A 159 8.99 -13.36 -9.49
CA GLN A 159 9.56 -14.68 -9.83
C GLN A 159 8.65 -15.84 -9.37
N GLY A 160 7.49 -15.55 -8.73
CA GLY A 160 6.54 -16.52 -8.22
C GLY A 160 6.87 -17.09 -6.84
N TYR A 161 7.82 -16.48 -6.10
CA TYR A 161 8.20 -16.90 -4.74
C TYR A 161 7.42 -16.15 -3.64
N ALA A 162 6.09 -16.02 -3.80
CA ALA A 162 5.25 -15.24 -2.89
C ALA A 162 5.37 -15.69 -1.41
N LYS A 163 5.56 -16.99 -1.13
CA LYS A 163 5.82 -17.47 0.22
C LYS A 163 7.11 -16.89 0.81
N PHE A 164 8.15 -16.75 0.00
CA PHE A 164 9.40 -16.15 0.45
C PHE A 164 9.24 -14.65 0.68
N GLY A 165 8.51 -13.98 -0.20
CA GLY A 165 8.13 -12.58 -0.03
C GLY A 165 7.28 -12.32 1.21
N MET A 166 6.34 -13.21 1.55
CA MET A 166 5.57 -13.18 2.79
C MET A 166 6.50 -13.30 4.02
N MET A 167 7.45 -14.23 3.99
CA MET A 167 8.41 -14.42 5.10
C MET A 167 9.22 -13.14 5.38
N THR A 168 9.51 -12.33 4.37
CA THR A 168 10.16 -11.02 4.55
C THR A 168 9.41 -10.14 5.55
N LEU A 169 8.08 -10.03 5.38
CA LEU A 169 7.23 -9.20 6.22
C LEU A 169 6.96 -9.83 7.59
N LEU A 170 6.81 -11.17 7.65
CA LEU A 170 6.63 -11.88 8.90
C LEU A 170 7.88 -11.80 9.79
N ILE A 171 9.08 -12.00 9.23
CA ILE A 171 10.34 -11.88 9.98
C ILE A 171 10.47 -10.47 10.57
N GLY A 172 10.24 -9.42 9.76
CA GLY A 172 10.29 -8.04 10.22
C GLY A 172 9.25 -7.77 11.31
N GLY A 173 7.99 -8.17 11.09
CA GLY A 173 6.90 -7.90 12.03
C GLY A 173 7.08 -8.66 13.37
N ILE A 174 7.43 -9.94 13.34
CA ILE A 174 7.66 -10.73 14.56
C ILE A 174 8.84 -10.18 15.35
N LEU A 175 9.95 -9.86 14.65
CA LEU A 175 11.13 -9.31 15.31
C LEU A 175 10.84 -7.94 15.93
N ASN A 176 10.07 -7.09 15.26
CA ASN A 176 9.63 -5.80 15.80
C ASN A 176 8.80 -5.98 17.07
N ILE A 177 7.77 -6.84 17.05
CA ILE A 177 6.91 -7.12 18.23
C ILE A 177 7.75 -7.62 19.43
N ILE A 178 8.83 -8.37 19.20
CA ILE A 178 9.71 -8.87 20.25
C ILE A 178 10.66 -7.77 20.75
N LEU A 179 11.21 -6.96 19.85
CA LEU A 179 12.21 -5.94 20.19
C LEU A 179 11.59 -4.68 20.81
N ASP A 180 10.36 -4.32 20.44
CA ASP A 180 9.67 -3.15 20.97
C ASP A 180 9.65 -3.13 22.51
N PRO A 181 9.10 -4.14 23.23
CA PRO A 181 9.07 -4.09 24.69
C PRO A 181 10.48 -4.08 25.31
N ILE A 182 11.48 -4.69 24.66
CA ILE A 182 12.85 -4.69 25.16
C ILE A 182 13.43 -3.28 25.09
N PHE A 183 13.35 -2.61 23.94
CA PHE A 183 13.92 -1.27 23.82
C PHE A 183 13.09 -0.19 24.50
N ILE A 184 11.77 -0.30 24.46
CA ILE A 184 10.87 0.70 25.03
C ILE A 184 10.90 0.63 26.56
N TYR A 185 10.71 -0.56 27.16
CA TYR A 185 10.49 -0.69 28.61
C TYR A 185 11.73 -1.17 29.36
N VAL A 186 12.45 -2.21 28.86
CA VAL A 186 13.59 -2.76 29.60
C VAL A 186 14.80 -1.84 29.50
N LEU A 187 15.08 -1.29 28.31
CA LEU A 187 16.19 -0.36 28.07
C LEU A 187 15.79 1.13 28.26
N HIS A 188 14.51 1.39 28.62
CA HIS A 188 13.98 2.74 28.88
C HIS A 188 14.24 3.76 27.75
N MET A 189 14.30 3.29 26.48
CA MET A 189 14.55 4.17 25.35
C MET A 189 13.31 4.92 24.86
N ASN A 190 12.13 4.63 25.44
CA ASN A 190 10.86 5.26 25.07
C ASN A 190 10.59 5.19 23.55
N VAL A 191 10.22 6.32 22.93
CA VAL A 191 9.92 6.44 21.48
C VAL A 191 11.13 6.11 20.60
N ALA A 192 12.35 6.41 21.05
CA ALA A 192 13.58 6.06 20.34
C ALA A 192 13.76 4.53 20.26
N GLY A 193 13.31 3.80 21.30
CA GLY A 193 13.35 2.35 21.33
C GLY A 193 12.46 1.72 20.25
N ALA A 194 11.25 2.22 20.05
CA ALA A 194 10.36 1.78 18.99
C ALA A 194 10.97 2.00 17.58
N ALA A 195 11.58 3.18 17.36
CA ALA A 195 12.28 3.44 16.11
C ALA A 195 13.44 2.47 15.89
N LEU A 196 14.24 2.20 16.91
CA LEU A 196 15.38 1.28 16.84
C LEU A 196 14.93 -0.17 16.57
N ALA A 197 13.88 -0.64 17.25
CA ALA A 197 13.29 -1.95 17.02
C ALA A 197 12.82 -2.12 15.56
N THR A 198 12.14 -1.09 15.05
CA THR A 198 11.69 -1.06 13.64
C THR A 198 12.89 -1.16 12.69
N ILE A 199 13.96 -0.38 12.90
CA ILE A 199 15.12 -0.40 12.00
C ILE A 199 15.86 -1.72 12.02
N ILE A 200 16.08 -2.30 13.20
CA ILE A 200 16.74 -3.61 13.32
C ILE A 200 15.90 -4.68 12.61
N SER A 201 14.58 -4.65 12.78
CA SER A 201 13.66 -5.56 12.13
C SER A 201 13.69 -5.42 10.60
N GLN A 202 13.73 -4.18 10.10
CA GLN A 202 13.86 -3.91 8.67
C GLN A 202 15.25 -4.27 8.12
N PHE A 203 16.30 -4.10 8.90
CA PHE A 203 17.65 -4.54 8.55
C PHE A 203 17.72 -6.05 8.34
N VAL A 204 17.15 -6.84 9.28
CA VAL A 204 17.09 -8.30 9.15
C VAL A 204 16.25 -8.72 7.94
N SER A 205 15.10 -8.07 7.72
CA SER A 205 14.28 -8.28 6.53
C SER A 205 15.01 -7.93 5.24
N CYS A 206 15.81 -6.87 5.24
CA CYS A 206 16.64 -6.46 4.10
C CYS A 206 17.70 -7.54 3.78
N ILE A 207 18.39 -8.05 4.79
CA ILE A 207 19.35 -9.16 4.62
C ILE A 207 18.64 -10.39 4.02
N TRP A 208 17.43 -10.71 4.50
CA TRP A 208 16.64 -11.82 3.97
C TRP A 208 16.33 -11.64 2.49
N VAL A 209 15.87 -10.48 2.06
CA VAL A 209 15.58 -10.15 0.66
C VAL A 209 16.84 -10.21 -0.21
N LEU A 210 17.93 -9.60 0.27
CA LEU A 210 19.21 -9.58 -0.44
C LEU A 210 19.81 -10.98 -0.55
N SER A 211 19.72 -11.81 0.50
CA SER A 211 20.20 -13.21 0.48
C SER A 211 19.49 -14.05 -0.60
N PHE A 212 18.22 -13.76 -0.86
CA PHE A 212 17.49 -14.38 -1.97
C PHE A 212 18.00 -13.90 -3.33
N LEU A 213 18.10 -12.58 -3.53
CA LEU A 213 18.46 -11.98 -4.83
C LEU A 213 19.94 -12.19 -5.21
N PHE A 214 20.81 -12.42 -4.26
CA PHE A 214 22.20 -12.86 -4.50
C PHE A 214 22.34 -14.39 -4.49
N GLY A 215 21.34 -15.11 -4.03
CA GLY A 215 21.38 -16.56 -3.81
C GLY A 215 21.31 -17.38 -5.10
N LYS A 216 21.29 -18.73 -4.92
CA LYS A 216 21.21 -19.69 -6.03
C LYS A 216 19.78 -19.94 -6.51
N LYS A 217 18.77 -19.62 -5.70
CA LYS A 217 17.34 -19.92 -5.98
C LYS A 217 16.69 -18.86 -6.88
N THR A 218 17.24 -17.66 -6.93
CA THR A 218 16.70 -16.57 -7.73
C THR A 218 16.97 -16.79 -9.23
N ILE A 219 16.02 -16.39 -10.07
CA ILE A 219 16.13 -16.45 -11.53
C ILE A 219 16.87 -15.21 -12.03
N ILE A 220 16.62 -14.03 -11.42
CA ILE A 220 17.25 -12.76 -11.75
C ILE A 220 18.09 -12.31 -10.57
N LYS A 221 19.34 -11.93 -10.81
CA LYS A 221 20.31 -11.55 -9.79
C LYS A 221 20.66 -10.08 -9.86
N ILE A 222 21.00 -9.49 -8.73
CA ILE A 222 21.63 -8.18 -8.70
C ILE A 222 23.07 -8.34 -9.18
N ARG A 223 23.39 -7.73 -10.33
CA ARG A 223 24.73 -7.76 -10.94
C ARG A 223 25.35 -6.37 -10.95
N LYS A 224 26.62 -6.27 -10.64
CA LYS A 224 27.38 -5.00 -10.62
C LYS A 224 27.33 -4.29 -11.98
N GLU A 225 27.33 -5.05 -13.07
CA GLU A 225 27.29 -4.55 -14.46
C GLU A 225 26.03 -3.73 -14.77
N TYR A 226 24.92 -3.97 -14.04
CA TYR A 226 23.60 -3.39 -14.31
C TYR A 226 23.18 -2.32 -13.27
N LEU A 227 24.11 -1.87 -12.42
CA LEU A 227 23.84 -0.83 -11.43
C LEU A 227 23.86 0.59 -12.03
N LEU A 228 24.40 0.77 -13.21
CA LEU A 228 24.40 2.07 -13.90
C LEU A 228 22.99 2.37 -14.44
N PHE A 229 22.60 3.63 -14.32
CA PHE A 229 21.26 4.07 -14.76
C PHE A 229 21.13 4.04 -16.30
N ASP A 230 20.12 3.30 -16.76
CA ASP A 230 19.68 3.32 -18.15
C ASP A 230 18.43 4.21 -18.27
N LYS A 231 18.55 5.31 -19.03
CA LYS A 231 17.47 6.30 -19.21
C LYS A 231 16.17 5.67 -19.75
N ASN A 232 16.28 4.69 -20.66
CA ASN A 232 15.12 4.05 -21.28
C ASN A 232 14.40 3.14 -20.28
N ILE A 233 15.17 2.40 -19.47
CA ILE A 233 14.62 1.56 -18.40
C ILE A 233 13.99 2.44 -17.34
N MET A 234 14.68 3.49 -16.90
CA MET A 234 14.18 4.42 -15.88
C MET A 234 12.87 5.10 -16.31
N LYS A 235 12.76 5.54 -17.57
CA LYS A 235 11.52 6.12 -18.11
C LYS A 235 10.34 5.14 -18.00
N LYS A 236 10.57 3.86 -18.26
CA LYS A 236 9.53 2.82 -18.13
C LYS A 236 9.18 2.56 -16.67
N ILE A 237 10.19 2.44 -15.79
CA ILE A 237 9.99 2.24 -14.33
C ILE A 237 9.17 3.40 -13.75
N LEU A 238 9.59 4.65 -14.01
CA LEU A 238 8.88 5.84 -13.53
C LEU A 238 7.46 5.91 -14.11
N GLY A 239 7.28 5.58 -15.39
CA GLY A 239 5.97 5.58 -16.03
C GLY A 239 4.95 4.61 -15.42
N LEU A 240 5.40 3.46 -14.90
CA LEU A 240 4.54 2.51 -14.19
C LEU A 240 4.44 2.82 -12.68
N GLY A 241 5.56 3.19 -12.06
CA GLY A 241 5.65 3.43 -10.63
C GLY A 241 5.02 4.74 -10.18
N PHE A 242 4.82 5.70 -11.11
CA PHE A 242 4.21 6.99 -10.77
C PHE A 242 2.78 6.82 -10.24
N THR A 243 2.01 5.86 -10.76
CA THR A 243 0.64 5.59 -10.27
C THR A 243 0.60 5.22 -8.79
N PRO A 244 1.29 4.16 -8.31
CA PRO A 244 1.28 3.83 -6.88
C PRO A 244 1.92 4.91 -6.00
N PHE A 245 2.93 5.62 -6.50
CA PHE A 245 3.50 6.78 -5.81
C PHE A 245 2.47 7.90 -5.63
N PHE A 246 1.78 8.29 -6.70
CA PHE A 246 0.73 9.30 -6.69
C PHE A 246 -0.42 8.89 -5.77
N MET A 247 -0.87 7.65 -5.83
CA MET A 247 -1.95 7.15 -4.96
C MET A 247 -1.60 7.27 -3.47
N SER A 248 -0.38 6.89 -3.09
CA SER A 248 0.08 7.02 -1.70
C SER A 248 0.20 8.48 -1.26
N SER A 249 0.70 9.35 -2.15
CA SER A 249 0.85 10.79 -1.85
C SER A 249 -0.49 11.52 -1.73
N THR A 250 -1.49 11.14 -2.51
CA THR A 250 -2.82 11.76 -2.47
C THR A 250 -3.65 11.38 -1.25
N GLU A 251 -3.32 10.27 -0.55
CA GLU A 251 -4.02 9.89 0.69
C GLU A 251 -3.94 11.01 1.75
N VAL A 252 -2.78 11.66 1.89
CA VAL A 252 -2.60 12.75 2.84
C VAL A 252 -3.51 13.94 2.49
N ILE A 253 -3.60 14.29 1.20
CA ILE A 253 -4.46 15.40 0.72
C ILE A 253 -5.94 15.08 0.97
N LEU A 254 -6.35 13.84 0.70
CA LEU A 254 -7.73 13.39 0.93
C LEU A 254 -8.09 13.43 2.43
N GLN A 255 -7.17 12.98 3.30
CA GLN A 255 -7.38 13.01 4.73
C GLN A 255 -7.60 14.44 5.24
N VAL A 256 -6.81 15.41 4.75
CA VAL A 256 -6.99 16.83 5.09
C VAL A 256 -8.35 17.34 4.60
N ALA A 257 -8.76 17.01 3.36
CA ALA A 257 -10.03 17.42 2.79
C ALA A 257 -11.22 16.87 3.59
N PHE A 258 -11.20 15.55 3.89
CA PHE A 258 -12.23 14.92 4.73
C PHE A 258 -12.29 15.53 6.12
N ASN A 259 -11.16 15.63 6.81
CA ASN A 259 -11.09 16.14 8.18
C ASN A 259 -11.65 17.57 8.26
N ARG A 260 -11.32 18.44 7.29
CA ARG A 260 -11.82 19.83 7.24
C ARG A 260 -13.34 19.88 7.09
N GLN A 261 -13.90 19.09 6.18
CA GLN A 261 -15.35 19.09 5.94
C GLN A 261 -16.12 18.40 7.08
N LEU A 262 -15.59 17.29 7.60
CA LEU A 262 -16.19 16.59 8.74
C LEU A 262 -16.20 17.45 10.00
N LEU A 263 -15.11 18.19 10.26
CA LEU A 263 -15.03 19.12 11.37
C LEU A 263 -16.07 20.25 11.25
N LEU A 264 -16.23 20.77 10.01
CA LEU A 264 -17.18 21.86 9.73
C LEU A 264 -18.65 21.45 9.93
N TYR A 265 -19.03 20.23 9.49
CA TYR A 265 -20.41 19.77 9.49
C TYR A 265 -20.80 18.90 10.68
N GLY A 266 -19.85 18.36 11.42
CA GLY A 266 -20.16 17.41 12.52
C GLY A 266 -19.17 17.41 13.69
N GLY A 267 -18.21 18.34 13.72
CA GLY A 267 -17.26 18.49 14.81
C GLY A 267 -16.29 17.31 14.97
N ASP A 268 -15.60 17.29 16.11
CA ASP A 268 -14.56 16.30 16.43
C ASP A 268 -15.07 14.86 16.43
N LEU A 269 -16.34 14.66 16.81
CA LEU A 269 -16.96 13.34 16.84
C LEU A 269 -16.98 12.71 15.43
N SER A 270 -17.24 13.51 14.40
CA SER A 270 -17.29 13.05 13.01
C SER A 270 -15.90 12.74 12.44
N VAL A 271 -14.87 13.49 12.83
CA VAL A 271 -13.48 13.19 12.50
C VAL A 271 -13.04 11.88 13.13
N SER A 272 -13.43 11.66 14.40
CA SER A 272 -13.17 10.40 15.11
C SER A 272 -13.89 9.21 14.44
N ALA A 273 -15.16 9.40 14.05
CA ALA A 273 -15.92 8.39 13.31
C ALA A 273 -15.23 8.03 11.98
N MET A 274 -14.75 9.02 11.21
CA MET A 274 -14.03 8.76 9.96
C MET A 274 -12.76 7.93 10.17
N THR A 275 -12.04 8.14 11.26
CA THR A 275 -10.87 7.31 11.61
C THR A 275 -11.24 5.84 11.79
N ILE A 276 -12.41 5.56 12.38
CA ILE A 276 -12.94 4.19 12.50
C ILE A 276 -13.30 3.64 11.12
N LEU A 277 -13.97 4.43 10.27
CA LEU A 277 -14.34 4.02 8.91
C LEU A 277 -13.10 3.67 8.07
N LEU A 278 -12.05 4.48 8.15
CA LEU A 278 -10.77 4.21 7.47
C LEU A 278 -10.12 2.90 7.96
N SER A 279 -10.18 2.63 9.26
CA SER A 279 -9.67 1.37 9.82
C SER A 279 -10.48 0.17 9.33
N MET A 280 -11.81 0.29 9.25
CA MET A 280 -12.69 -0.72 8.69
C MET A 280 -12.40 -0.97 7.19
N SER A 281 -12.20 0.10 6.42
CA SER A 281 -11.89 -0.02 5.00
C SER A 281 -10.57 -0.74 4.74
N GLN A 282 -9.57 -0.60 5.63
CA GLN A 282 -8.31 -1.34 5.52
C GLN A 282 -8.51 -2.86 5.65
N ILE A 283 -9.42 -3.32 6.51
CA ILE A 283 -9.73 -4.74 6.65
C ILE A 283 -10.23 -5.33 5.32
N LEU A 284 -10.98 -4.56 4.53
CA LEU A 284 -11.45 -4.99 3.21
C LEU A 284 -10.41 -4.78 2.11
N SER A 285 -9.73 -3.64 2.09
CA SER A 285 -8.84 -3.28 0.98
C SER A 285 -7.54 -4.09 0.95
N LEU A 286 -6.96 -4.42 2.11
CA LEU A 286 -5.70 -5.14 2.16
C LEU A 286 -5.76 -6.54 1.54
N PRO A 287 -6.77 -7.40 1.82
CA PRO A 287 -6.89 -8.66 1.12
C PRO A 287 -7.19 -8.51 -0.38
N MET A 288 -7.96 -7.49 -0.80
CA MET A 288 -8.18 -7.19 -2.22
C MET A 288 -6.86 -6.85 -2.94
N GLU A 289 -6.00 -6.04 -2.30
CA GLU A 289 -4.65 -5.77 -2.81
C GLU A 289 -3.81 -7.04 -2.89
N GLY A 290 -3.88 -7.93 -1.90
CA GLY A 290 -3.18 -9.21 -1.89
C GLY A 290 -3.60 -10.11 -3.05
N ILE A 291 -4.91 -10.18 -3.36
CA ILE A 291 -5.45 -10.91 -4.53
C ILE A 291 -4.89 -10.32 -5.83
N ALA A 292 -4.94 -9.01 -5.98
CA ALA A 292 -4.46 -8.32 -7.17
C ALA A 292 -2.93 -8.45 -7.34
N GLN A 293 -2.16 -8.37 -6.26
CA GLN A 293 -0.72 -8.59 -6.26
C GLN A 293 -0.35 -10.04 -6.63
N GLY A 294 -1.13 -11.03 -6.19
CA GLY A 294 -0.93 -12.43 -6.56
C GLY A 294 -1.18 -12.70 -8.05
N ALA A 295 -2.10 -11.97 -8.68
CA ALA A 295 -2.38 -12.07 -10.11
C ALA A 295 -1.28 -11.44 -10.99
N GLN A 296 -0.61 -10.41 -10.50
CA GLN A 296 0.34 -9.60 -11.27
C GLN A 296 1.46 -10.42 -11.95
N PRO A 297 2.21 -11.30 -11.27
CA PRO A 297 3.25 -12.08 -11.91
C PRO A 297 2.69 -13.06 -12.97
N ILE A 298 1.47 -13.58 -12.78
CA ILE A 298 0.83 -14.48 -13.75
C ILE A 298 0.50 -13.69 -15.03
N ILE A 299 -0.12 -12.52 -14.89
CA ILE A 299 -0.50 -11.66 -16.02
C ILE A 299 0.75 -11.18 -16.78
N SER A 300 1.72 -10.60 -16.06
CA SER A 300 2.92 -10.00 -16.67
C SER A 300 3.78 -11.05 -17.38
N TYR A 301 4.02 -12.20 -16.76
CA TYR A 301 4.82 -13.28 -17.35
C TYR A 301 4.15 -13.83 -18.62
N ASN A 302 2.86 -14.20 -18.54
CA ASN A 302 2.15 -14.78 -19.67
C ASN A 302 1.91 -13.76 -20.80
N PHE A 303 1.84 -12.46 -20.49
CA PHE A 303 1.82 -11.40 -21.48
C PHE A 303 3.14 -11.36 -22.26
N GLY A 304 4.29 -11.37 -21.56
CA GLY A 304 5.61 -11.47 -22.18
C GLY A 304 5.81 -12.75 -23.02
N ALA A 305 5.25 -13.87 -22.55
CA ALA A 305 5.25 -15.15 -23.25
C ALA A 305 4.23 -15.23 -24.39
N LYS A 306 3.46 -14.15 -24.67
CA LYS A 306 2.40 -14.09 -25.71
C LYS A 306 1.26 -15.12 -25.49
N LYS A 307 1.06 -15.62 -24.26
CA LYS A 307 -0.01 -16.56 -23.89
C LYS A 307 -1.28 -15.78 -23.50
N TYR A 308 -1.87 -15.03 -24.43
CA TYR A 308 -2.96 -14.08 -24.18
C TYR A 308 -4.23 -14.74 -23.61
N ASN A 309 -4.56 -15.97 -24.03
CA ASN A 309 -5.69 -16.68 -23.46
C ASN A 309 -5.54 -16.91 -21.95
N ARG A 310 -4.32 -17.24 -21.51
CA ARG A 310 -4.02 -17.43 -20.11
C ARG A 310 -4.06 -16.11 -19.34
N VAL A 311 -3.65 -14.99 -19.96
CA VAL A 311 -3.80 -13.64 -19.41
C VAL A 311 -5.28 -13.30 -19.21
N LYS A 312 -6.14 -13.54 -20.24
CA LYS A 312 -7.59 -13.30 -20.16
C LYS A 312 -8.25 -14.15 -19.07
N GLU A 313 -7.86 -15.42 -18.96
CA GLU A 313 -8.35 -16.34 -17.91
C GLU A 313 -7.97 -15.82 -16.52
N THR A 314 -6.71 -15.42 -16.33
CA THR A 314 -6.23 -14.86 -15.05
C THR A 314 -7.00 -13.61 -14.66
N ILE A 315 -7.19 -12.66 -15.58
CA ILE A 315 -7.97 -11.44 -15.34
C ILE A 315 -9.39 -11.79 -14.91
N LYS A 316 -10.07 -12.69 -15.65
CA LYS A 316 -11.46 -13.11 -15.35
C LYS A 316 -11.60 -13.75 -13.98
N ILE A 317 -10.68 -14.66 -13.62
CA ILE A 317 -10.68 -15.32 -12.31
C ILE A 317 -10.40 -14.31 -11.19
N THR A 318 -9.43 -13.42 -11.39
CA THR A 318 -9.07 -12.40 -10.40
C THR A 318 -10.22 -11.44 -10.13
N ILE A 319 -10.92 -10.95 -11.19
CA ILE A 319 -12.11 -10.10 -11.03
C ILE A 319 -13.19 -10.85 -10.25
N LYS A 320 -13.46 -12.11 -10.62
CA LYS A 320 -14.48 -12.92 -9.93
C LYS A 320 -14.16 -13.09 -8.44
N VAL A 321 -12.93 -13.46 -8.10
CA VAL A 321 -12.48 -13.68 -6.72
C VAL A 321 -12.52 -12.37 -5.93
N ALA A 322 -11.98 -11.27 -6.49
CA ALA A 322 -11.93 -9.97 -5.82
C ALA A 322 -13.34 -9.39 -5.60
N LEU A 323 -14.25 -9.49 -6.59
CA LEU A 323 -15.65 -9.07 -6.44
C LEU A 323 -16.38 -9.92 -5.41
N THR A 324 -16.24 -11.26 -5.46
CA THR A 324 -16.87 -12.15 -4.47
C THR A 324 -16.42 -11.79 -3.06
N TYR A 325 -15.11 -11.55 -2.86
CA TYR A 325 -14.56 -11.12 -1.58
C TYR A 325 -15.14 -9.75 -1.14
N SER A 326 -15.18 -8.77 -2.05
CA SER A 326 -15.73 -7.43 -1.78
C SER A 326 -17.20 -7.51 -1.36
N ILE A 327 -18.02 -8.23 -2.11
CA ILE A 327 -19.46 -8.39 -1.83
C ILE A 327 -19.68 -9.07 -0.48
N ILE A 328 -18.99 -10.20 -0.22
CA ILE A 328 -19.11 -10.91 1.06
C ILE A 328 -18.64 -10.02 2.22
N GLY A 329 -17.52 -9.33 2.08
CA GLY A 329 -16.98 -8.46 3.11
C GLY A 329 -17.93 -7.30 3.45
N VAL A 330 -18.50 -6.65 2.42
CA VAL A 330 -19.49 -5.58 2.62
C VAL A 330 -20.75 -6.11 3.27
N LEU A 331 -21.28 -7.24 2.80
CA LEU A 331 -22.49 -7.85 3.39
C LEU A 331 -22.29 -8.23 4.87
N LEU A 332 -21.11 -8.75 5.24
CA LEU A 332 -20.78 -9.05 6.63
C LEU A 332 -20.71 -7.79 7.49
N MET A 333 -20.09 -6.72 6.98
CA MET A 333 -20.00 -5.44 7.71
C MET A 333 -21.36 -4.74 7.81
N GLU A 334 -22.21 -4.86 6.80
CA GLU A 334 -23.60 -4.37 6.84
C GLU A 334 -24.52 -5.19 7.76
N ALA A 335 -24.31 -6.51 7.84
CA ALA A 335 -25.09 -7.36 8.73
C ALA A 335 -24.74 -7.16 10.21
N PHE A 336 -23.46 -6.88 10.51
CA PHE A 336 -22.96 -6.76 11.89
C PHE A 336 -22.16 -5.48 12.14
N PRO A 337 -22.61 -4.29 11.71
CA PRO A 337 -21.80 -3.08 11.73
C PRO A 337 -21.44 -2.64 13.16
N GLN A 338 -22.34 -2.85 14.14
CA GLN A 338 -22.09 -2.51 15.55
C GLN A 338 -20.93 -3.33 16.13
N VAL A 339 -20.83 -4.63 15.77
CA VAL A 339 -19.75 -5.50 16.24
C VAL A 339 -18.40 -4.96 15.77
N PHE A 340 -18.31 -4.60 14.49
CA PHE A 340 -17.06 -4.07 13.94
C PHE A 340 -16.70 -2.71 14.53
N VAL A 341 -17.65 -1.79 14.65
CA VAL A 341 -17.41 -0.44 15.19
C VAL A 341 -17.05 -0.49 16.68
N SER A 342 -17.69 -1.36 17.47
CA SER A 342 -17.40 -1.50 18.90
C SER A 342 -16.00 -2.02 19.21
N LEU A 343 -15.30 -2.62 18.25
CA LEU A 343 -13.89 -2.98 18.40
C LEU A 343 -12.97 -1.75 18.52
N PHE A 344 -13.43 -0.57 18.05
CA PHE A 344 -12.62 0.64 17.96
C PHE A 344 -13.08 1.77 18.89
N ALA A 345 -14.27 1.68 19.46
CA ALA A 345 -14.82 2.74 20.32
C ALA A 345 -15.64 2.17 21.46
N ASN A 346 -15.56 2.86 22.62
CA ASN A 346 -16.36 2.57 23.81
C ASN A 346 -17.47 3.62 24.06
N ASN A 347 -17.41 4.77 23.37
CA ASN A 347 -18.40 5.85 23.50
C ASN A 347 -19.62 5.54 22.63
N THR A 348 -20.80 5.48 23.25
CA THR A 348 -22.08 5.14 22.61
C THR A 348 -22.43 6.10 21.46
N GLN A 349 -22.19 7.41 21.61
CA GLN A 349 -22.47 8.40 20.57
C GLN A 349 -21.55 8.20 19.35
N LEU A 350 -20.26 7.93 19.62
CA LEU A 350 -19.29 7.66 18.54
C LEU A 350 -19.63 6.36 17.82
N ILE A 351 -20.03 5.31 18.55
CA ILE A 351 -20.46 4.04 17.97
C ILE A 351 -21.68 4.24 17.07
N GLN A 352 -22.69 4.97 17.54
CA GLN A 352 -23.92 5.21 16.77
C GLN A 352 -23.66 6.00 15.50
N LEU A 353 -22.88 7.09 15.59
CA LEU A 353 -22.51 7.88 14.41
C LEU A 353 -21.66 7.05 13.43
N SER A 354 -20.64 6.37 13.91
CA SER A 354 -19.76 5.54 13.07
C SER A 354 -20.52 4.42 12.38
N TYR A 355 -21.48 3.78 13.05
CA TYR A 355 -22.37 2.79 12.49
C TYR A 355 -23.18 3.33 11.30
N GLN A 356 -23.79 4.52 11.46
CA GLN A 356 -24.60 5.13 10.40
C GLN A 356 -23.74 5.54 9.21
N LEU A 357 -22.57 6.14 9.46
CA LEU A 357 -21.64 6.56 8.41
C LEU A 357 -20.99 5.37 7.69
N LEU A 358 -20.71 4.28 8.42
CA LEU A 358 -20.13 3.06 7.85
C LEU A 358 -21.01 2.47 6.76
N ARG A 359 -22.32 2.39 6.97
CA ARG A 359 -23.28 1.87 6.00
C ARG A 359 -23.26 2.61 4.67
N ILE A 360 -23.04 3.92 4.71
CA ILE A 360 -22.88 4.74 3.50
C ILE A 360 -21.51 4.52 2.87
N TYR A 361 -20.46 4.63 3.70
CA TYR A 361 -19.07 4.61 3.24
C TYR A 361 -18.70 3.29 2.56
N ILE A 362 -19.14 2.16 3.14
CA ILE A 362 -18.72 0.83 2.69
C ILE A 362 -19.41 0.39 1.40
N PHE A 363 -20.50 1.04 1.01
CA PHE A 363 -21.27 0.67 -0.18
C PHE A 363 -20.43 0.73 -1.46
N GLY A 364 -19.51 1.70 -1.57
CA GLY A 364 -18.57 1.79 -2.69
C GLY A 364 -17.64 0.58 -2.83
N PHE A 365 -17.34 -0.08 -1.71
CA PHE A 365 -16.45 -1.25 -1.71
C PHE A 365 -17.00 -2.48 -2.43
N ILE A 366 -18.31 -2.57 -2.68
CA ILE A 366 -18.93 -3.69 -3.42
C ILE A 366 -18.21 -3.95 -4.75
N ILE A 367 -17.85 -2.89 -5.47
CA ILE A 367 -17.23 -3.00 -6.81
C ILE A 367 -15.72 -2.69 -6.81
N MET A 368 -15.15 -2.29 -5.66
CA MET A 368 -13.73 -1.93 -5.56
C MET A 368 -12.79 -3.10 -5.85
N GLY A 369 -13.23 -4.35 -5.65
CA GLY A 369 -12.48 -5.53 -6.09
C GLY A 369 -12.21 -5.55 -7.59
N ALA A 370 -13.17 -5.11 -8.41
CA ALA A 370 -12.98 -4.97 -9.86
C ALA A 370 -12.02 -3.82 -10.18
N PHE A 371 -12.18 -2.65 -9.55
CA PHE A 371 -11.29 -1.51 -9.74
C PHE A 371 -9.83 -1.85 -9.43
N SER A 372 -9.58 -2.49 -8.28
CA SER A 372 -8.24 -2.94 -7.88
C SER A 372 -7.63 -3.89 -8.92
N THR A 373 -8.44 -4.84 -9.45
CA THR A 373 -7.99 -5.77 -10.50
C THR A 373 -7.68 -5.05 -11.81
N PHE A 374 -8.48 -4.04 -12.21
CA PHE A 374 -8.21 -3.26 -13.42
C PHE A 374 -6.89 -2.49 -13.30
N GLN A 375 -6.68 -1.81 -12.17
CA GLN A 375 -5.47 -1.06 -11.87
C GLN A 375 -4.22 -1.95 -11.93
N GLN A 376 -4.30 -3.10 -11.28
CA GLN A 376 -3.19 -4.05 -11.27
C GLN A 376 -2.94 -4.66 -12.65
N THR A 377 -3.98 -4.89 -13.44
CA THR A 377 -3.86 -5.41 -14.81
C THR A 377 -3.16 -4.39 -15.73
N TYR A 378 -3.52 -3.11 -15.66
CA TYR A 378 -2.81 -2.07 -16.42
C TYR A 378 -1.32 -2.05 -16.09
N ASN A 379 -0.97 -2.10 -14.80
CA ASN A 379 0.42 -2.15 -14.37
C ASN A 379 1.12 -3.44 -14.83
N ALA A 380 0.44 -4.59 -14.72
CA ALA A 380 0.97 -5.88 -15.13
C ALA A 380 1.23 -5.98 -16.66
N LEU A 381 0.45 -5.27 -17.46
CA LEU A 381 0.62 -5.19 -18.92
C LEU A 381 1.57 -4.05 -19.36
N GLY A 382 2.18 -3.32 -18.42
CA GLY A 382 3.08 -2.21 -18.74
C GLY A 382 2.38 -0.90 -19.14
N CYS A 383 1.06 -0.78 -18.90
CA CYS A 383 0.23 0.35 -19.32
C CYS A 383 -0.05 1.35 -18.18
N GLY A 384 1.01 1.86 -17.52
CA GLY A 384 0.91 2.75 -16.36
C GLY A 384 0.10 4.02 -16.59
N LYS A 385 0.05 4.54 -17.83
CA LYS A 385 -0.77 5.72 -18.16
C LYS A 385 -2.26 5.51 -17.87
N ASN A 386 -2.79 4.33 -18.20
CA ASN A 386 -4.20 4.01 -17.96
C ASN A 386 -4.47 3.87 -16.46
N ALA A 387 -3.57 3.19 -15.74
CA ALA A 387 -3.66 3.09 -14.28
C ALA A 387 -3.65 4.47 -13.63
N PHE A 388 -2.73 5.35 -14.04
CA PHE A 388 -2.64 6.71 -13.53
C PHE A 388 -3.89 7.53 -13.84
N PHE A 389 -4.40 7.49 -15.08
CA PHE A 389 -5.58 8.25 -15.48
C PHE A 389 -6.78 7.94 -14.58
N PHE A 390 -7.11 6.66 -14.38
CA PHE A 390 -8.27 6.29 -13.55
C PHE A 390 -8.03 6.53 -12.05
N ALA A 391 -6.79 6.43 -11.56
CA ALA A 391 -6.46 6.79 -10.18
C ALA A 391 -6.61 8.31 -9.94
N PHE A 392 -6.11 9.12 -10.86
CA PHE A 392 -6.23 10.58 -10.85
C PHE A 392 -7.69 11.02 -10.97
N PHE A 393 -8.44 10.43 -11.92
CA PHE A 393 -9.84 10.71 -12.15
C PHE A 393 -10.67 10.45 -10.88
N ARG A 394 -10.46 9.27 -10.24
CA ARG A 394 -11.16 8.91 -9.01
C ARG A 394 -10.88 9.90 -7.88
N LYS A 395 -9.62 10.15 -7.57
CA LYS A 395 -9.22 10.90 -6.36
C LYS A 395 -9.28 12.40 -6.52
N ILE A 396 -8.80 12.93 -7.64
CA ILE A 396 -8.69 14.38 -7.84
C ILE A 396 -9.91 14.97 -8.55
N ILE A 397 -10.35 14.32 -9.64
CA ILE A 397 -11.44 14.87 -10.45
C ILE A 397 -12.80 14.62 -9.82
N LEU A 398 -13.01 13.45 -9.20
CA LEU A 398 -14.30 13.12 -8.59
C LEU A 398 -14.31 13.34 -7.08
N LEU A 399 -13.46 12.64 -6.33
CA LEU A 399 -13.59 12.54 -4.88
C LEU A 399 -13.38 13.90 -4.20
N ILE A 400 -12.28 14.61 -4.48
CA ILE A 400 -12.04 15.92 -3.86
C ILE A 400 -13.19 16.91 -4.13
N PRO A 401 -13.62 17.14 -5.36
CA PRO A 401 -14.76 18.02 -5.60
C PRO A 401 -16.05 17.55 -4.91
N LEU A 402 -16.34 16.25 -4.90
CA LEU A 402 -17.54 15.71 -4.25
C LEU A 402 -17.54 15.93 -2.74
N ILE A 403 -16.38 15.84 -2.06
CA ILE A 403 -16.23 16.12 -0.62
C ILE A 403 -16.69 17.54 -0.28
N TYR A 404 -16.49 18.52 -1.18
CA TYR A 404 -16.89 19.90 -0.98
C TYR A 404 -18.28 20.20 -1.55
N LEU A 405 -18.63 19.64 -2.71
CA LEU A 405 -19.90 19.94 -3.42
C LEU A 405 -21.10 19.26 -2.78
N LEU A 406 -21.00 17.99 -2.36
CA LEU A 406 -22.16 17.27 -1.84
C LEU A 406 -22.75 17.91 -0.57
N PRO A 407 -21.95 18.33 0.43
CA PRO A 407 -22.51 19.03 1.59
C PRO A 407 -23.11 20.38 1.23
N PHE A 408 -22.61 21.03 0.18
CA PHE A 408 -23.19 22.30 -0.32
C PHE A 408 -24.54 22.08 -1.03
N ILE A 409 -24.66 21.01 -1.83
CA ILE A 409 -25.90 20.68 -2.57
C ILE A 409 -26.94 20.04 -1.63
N LEU A 410 -26.49 19.28 -0.63
CA LEU A 410 -27.32 18.53 0.30
C LEU A 410 -27.07 18.98 1.76
N PRO A 411 -27.30 20.26 2.10
CA PRO A 411 -26.93 20.80 3.42
C PRO A 411 -27.67 20.13 4.57
N SER A 412 -28.89 19.64 4.35
CA SER A 412 -29.69 18.92 5.35
C SER A 412 -29.09 17.57 5.77
N TYR A 413 -28.18 17.00 4.98
CA TYR A 413 -27.52 15.72 5.29
C TYR A 413 -26.18 15.91 6.01
N GLY A 414 -25.60 17.12 6.06
CA GLY A 414 -24.39 17.45 6.82
C GLY A 414 -23.25 16.45 6.60
N VAL A 415 -22.82 15.77 7.66
CA VAL A 415 -21.74 14.79 7.65
C VAL A 415 -21.97 13.61 6.71
N TYR A 416 -23.22 13.18 6.56
CA TYR A 416 -23.59 12.07 5.66
C TYR A 416 -23.30 12.42 4.21
N ALA A 417 -23.52 13.67 3.81
CA ALA A 417 -23.19 14.14 2.46
C ALA A 417 -21.68 14.14 2.20
N VAL A 418 -20.85 14.47 3.21
CA VAL A 418 -19.39 14.40 3.10
C VAL A 418 -18.94 12.97 2.85
N VAL A 419 -19.46 12.02 3.63
CA VAL A 419 -19.06 10.59 3.54
C VAL A 419 -19.58 9.94 2.26
N LEU A 420 -20.72 10.40 1.73
CA LEU A 420 -21.31 9.91 0.47
C LEU A 420 -20.41 10.17 -0.76
N ALA A 421 -19.45 11.11 -0.66
CA ALA A 421 -18.50 11.40 -1.73
C ALA A 421 -17.68 10.18 -2.16
N GLU A 422 -17.23 9.34 -1.19
CA GLU A 422 -16.41 8.15 -1.47
C GLU A 422 -17.16 7.12 -2.32
N PRO A 423 -18.33 6.57 -1.89
CA PRO A 423 -19.04 5.57 -2.69
C PRO A 423 -19.48 6.08 -4.06
N ILE A 424 -19.85 7.35 -4.20
CA ILE A 424 -20.20 7.92 -5.51
C ILE A 424 -18.98 7.94 -6.43
N SER A 425 -17.83 8.40 -5.93
CA SER A 425 -16.58 8.43 -6.69
C SER A 425 -16.15 7.01 -7.10
N ASP A 426 -16.27 6.05 -6.19
CA ASP A 426 -15.91 4.64 -6.42
C ASP A 426 -16.79 4.01 -7.49
N LEU A 427 -18.10 4.17 -7.38
CA LEU A 427 -19.07 3.63 -8.34
C LEU A 427 -18.87 4.24 -9.73
N MET A 428 -18.84 5.56 -9.84
CA MET A 428 -18.67 6.25 -11.12
C MET A 428 -17.36 5.84 -11.80
N THR A 429 -16.24 5.88 -11.06
CA THR A 429 -14.94 5.54 -11.63
C THR A 429 -14.87 4.07 -12.04
N THR A 430 -15.37 3.16 -11.20
CA THR A 430 -15.27 1.72 -11.50
C THR A 430 -16.13 1.34 -12.70
N ILE A 431 -17.32 1.93 -12.86
CA ILE A 431 -18.19 1.70 -14.02
C ILE A 431 -17.49 2.22 -15.31
N LEU A 432 -17.02 3.48 -15.29
CA LEU A 432 -16.34 4.08 -16.45
C LEU A 432 -15.07 3.30 -16.81
N ASN A 433 -14.27 2.95 -15.79
CA ASN A 433 -13.08 2.13 -15.98
C ASN A 433 -13.43 0.74 -16.53
N GLY A 434 -14.50 0.11 -16.07
CA GLY A 434 -14.94 -1.21 -16.54
C GLY A 434 -15.33 -1.21 -18.04
N ILE A 435 -16.02 -0.16 -18.50
CA ILE A 435 -16.37 0.03 -19.91
C ILE A 435 -15.09 0.16 -20.76
N TYR A 436 -14.17 1.04 -20.32
CA TYR A 436 -12.89 1.22 -21.00
C TYR A 436 -12.03 -0.04 -20.94
N PHE A 437 -11.96 -0.71 -19.79
CA PHE A 437 -11.15 -1.92 -19.57
C PHE A 437 -11.55 -3.06 -20.50
N LYS A 438 -12.84 -3.27 -20.72
CA LYS A 438 -13.34 -4.28 -21.67
C LYS A 438 -12.80 -4.03 -23.09
N HIS A 439 -12.82 -2.77 -23.55
CA HIS A 439 -12.28 -2.40 -24.86
C HIS A 439 -10.76 -2.54 -24.89
N PHE A 440 -10.07 -2.07 -23.85
CA PHE A 440 -8.61 -2.16 -23.70
C PHE A 440 -8.11 -3.61 -23.76
N VAL A 441 -8.71 -4.52 -23.00
CA VAL A 441 -8.34 -5.95 -22.99
C VAL A 441 -8.54 -6.57 -24.35
N LYS A 442 -9.67 -6.27 -25.03
CA LYS A 442 -9.93 -6.77 -26.38
C LYS A 442 -8.85 -6.30 -27.38
N LYS A 443 -8.43 -5.03 -27.31
CA LYS A 443 -7.42 -4.45 -28.21
C LYS A 443 -6.00 -4.95 -27.92
N THR A 444 -5.64 -5.08 -26.64
CA THR A 444 -4.26 -5.38 -26.21
C THR A 444 -3.94 -6.88 -26.27
N LEU A 445 -4.95 -7.72 -26.10
CA LEU A 445 -4.81 -9.18 -26.04
C LEU A 445 -5.49 -9.87 -27.25
N ALA A 446 -5.66 -9.16 -28.33
CA ALA A 446 -6.20 -9.71 -29.58
C ALA A 446 -5.27 -10.75 -30.21
#